data_668609c61e00cdf258f059cbc8b9d5b7
#
_entry.id   668609c61e00cdf258f059cbc8b9d5b7
#
_cell.length_a   1.000
_cell.length_b   1.000
_cell.length_c   1.000
_cell.angle_alpha   90.00
_cell.angle_beta   90.00
_cell.angle_gamma   90.00
#
_symmetry.space_group_name_H-M   'P 1'
#
loop_
_entity.id
_entity.type
_entity.pdbx_description
1 polymer ?
#
loop_
_entity_poly.entity_id
_entity_poly.type
_entity_poly.pdbx_seq_one_letter_code
_entity_poly.pdbx_strand_id
1 'polypeptide(L)'
;MAVKNKIFLTLFMLCSGAVTCAEATIYPLTIENCGLKETFTSSPTRVVTIGQHETELLLALGLEKNIRGTSVWFSKLPPDLEKEGRSLKRLADNAPGFEAVAAQNPDLVLAQYSWHVGPQGEVATRAQFEQLGIKTWISPADCLGKSVTDSSNGDGARTTPYTLDYIFQEIRELSAIFNVSDRGKQLEKTLSDRIAAARQQVSGATQKPLRIVYWFSSSRLKGDPWVAGSDGAPGWISKTLGVENIVKSHEEWPAVTWEHIAQSKPDIIVIASMERRLYPADEVSVKKTFLQNDPVTREMPAVKQGNIVIVPAMSLNPSLRNVEAVELISRQIAALQKKS
;
A
#
# COMPACT_ATOMS: atom_id res chain seq x y z
N MET A 1 -32.35 0.00 -76.95
CA MET A 1 -31.43 -0.73 -76.05
C MET A 1 -30.69 0.29 -75.21
N ALA A 2 -31.06 0.46 -73.95
CA ALA A 2 -30.46 1.44 -73.05
C ALA A 2 -29.59 0.70 -72.01
N VAL A 3 -28.30 0.96 -72.02
CA VAL A 3 -27.31 0.39 -71.06
C VAL A 3 -27.30 1.29 -69.87
N LYS A 4 -27.73 0.74 -68.67
CA LYS A 4 -27.63 1.42 -67.35
C LYS A 4 -26.27 1.18 -66.78
N ASN A 5 -25.40 2.19 -66.72
CA ASN A 5 -24.18 2.21 -65.94
C ASN A 5 -24.51 2.35 -64.43
N LYS A 6 -24.17 1.34 -63.60
CA LYS A 6 -24.18 1.43 -62.17
C LYS A 6 -22.78 1.89 -61.66
N ILE A 7 -22.72 3.11 -61.18
CA ILE A 7 -21.52 3.63 -60.45
C ILE A 7 -21.57 3.08 -59.08
N PHE A 8 -20.57 2.22 -58.71
CA PHE A 8 -20.31 1.77 -57.34
C PHE A 8 -19.46 2.83 -56.64
N LEU A 9 -20.06 3.54 -55.69
CA LEU A 9 -19.35 4.50 -54.85
C LEU A 9 -18.76 3.74 -53.65
N THR A 10 -17.46 3.47 -53.67
CA THR A 10 -16.74 2.83 -52.55
C THR A 10 -16.42 3.90 -51.52
N LEU A 11 -17.13 3.86 -50.40
CA LEU A 11 -16.91 4.74 -49.26
C LEU A 11 -15.66 4.26 -48.50
N PHE A 12 -14.54 4.99 -48.62
CA PHE A 12 -13.32 4.75 -47.85
C PHE A 12 -13.50 5.38 -46.49
N MET A 13 -13.77 4.55 -45.46
CA MET A 13 -13.85 4.95 -44.05
C MET A 13 -12.42 5.13 -43.52
N LEU A 14 -11.92 6.37 -43.48
CA LEU A 14 -10.67 6.73 -42.78
C LEU A 14 -10.89 6.56 -41.28
N CYS A 15 -10.40 5.46 -40.71
CA CYS A 15 -10.19 5.34 -39.27
C CYS A 15 -9.06 6.29 -38.87
N SER A 16 -9.38 7.51 -38.42
CA SER A 16 -8.47 8.40 -37.73
C SER A 16 -8.22 7.82 -36.35
N GLY A 17 -7.20 6.95 -36.22
CA GLY A 17 -6.63 6.55 -34.93
C GLY A 17 -6.04 7.80 -34.28
N ALA A 18 -6.64 8.28 -33.20
CA ALA A 18 -6.01 9.29 -32.37
C ALA A 18 -4.73 8.69 -31.78
N VAL A 19 -3.58 9.07 -32.33
CA VAL A 19 -2.28 8.81 -31.73
C VAL A 19 -2.23 9.73 -30.50
N THR A 20 -2.51 9.18 -29.33
CA THR A 20 -2.22 9.86 -28.07
C THR A 20 -0.71 9.95 -27.95
N CYS A 21 -0.15 11.14 -28.26
CA CYS A 21 1.25 11.43 -27.94
C CYS A 21 1.45 11.25 -26.42
N ALA A 22 2.36 10.35 -26.04
CA ALA A 22 2.81 10.25 -24.65
C ALA A 22 3.31 11.62 -24.21
N GLU A 23 2.78 12.12 -23.09
CA GLU A 23 3.17 13.41 -22.54
C GLU A 23 4.54 13.25 -21.87
N ALA A 24 5.60 13.60 -22.60
CA ALA A 24 6.97 13.50 -22.13
C ALA A 24 7.24 14.52 -21.02
N THR A 25 7.92 14.09 -19.95
CA THR A 25 8.34 14.99 -18.88
C THR A 25 9.34 16.03 -19.40
N ILE A 26 9.07 17.29 -19.09
CA ILE A 26 10.01 18.40 -19.37
C ILE A 26 10.96 18.54 -18.19
N TYR A 27 12.23 18.35 -18.42
CA TYR A 27 13.28 18.62 -17.44
C TYR A 27 13.92 20.00 -17.65
N PRO A 28 14.41 20.69 -16.58
CA PRO A 28 14.40 20.24 -15.19
C PRO A 28 13.01 20.20 -14.57
N LEU A 29 12.71 19.11 -13.87
CA LEU A 29 11.47 18.93 -13.11
C LEU A 29 11.76 19.14 -11.62
N THR A 30 11.05 20.10 -10.98
CA THR A 30 11.15 20.32 -9.53
C THR A 30 9.88 19.81 -8.86
N ILE A 31 10.05 18.97 -7.83
CA ILE A 31 8.95 18.43 -7.02
C ILE A 31 9.22 18.71 -5.55
N GLU A 32 8.18 19.01 -4.80
CA GLU A 32 8.25 19.10 -3.35
C GLU A 32 7.85 17.75 -2.74
N ASN A 33 8.74 17.15 -1.96
CA ASN A 33 8.52 15.88 -1.32
C ASN A 33 8.90 15.94 0.16
N CYS A 34 7.91 15.77 1.04
CA CYS A 34 8.11 15.76 2.50
C CYS A 34 8.92 16.96 3.00
N GLY A 35 8.55 18.17 2.54
CA GLY A 35 9.20 19.42 2.95
C GLY A 35 10.53 19.74 2.28
N LEU A 36 10.99 18.93 1.33
CA LEU A 36 12.20 19.17 0.55
C LEU A 36 11.84 19.35 -0.94
N LYS A 37 12.41 20.39 -1.58
CA LYS A 37 12.32 20.58 -3.04
C LYS A 37 13.48 19.88 -3.71
N GLU A 38 13.15 18.89 -4.54
CA GLU A 38 14.11 18.15 -5.37
C GLU A 38 13.95 18.52 -6.83
N THR A 39 15.08 18.82 -7.50
CA THR A 39 15.09 19.14 -8.93
C THR A 39 15.81 18.05 -9.70
N PHE A 40 15.08 17.41 -10.61
CA PHE A 40 15.58 16.39 -11.52
C PHE A 40 15.92 17.02 -12.87
N THR A 41 17.16 16.91 -13.30
CA THR A 41 17.63 17.41 -14.61
C THR A 41 17.44 16.39 -15.72
N SER A 42 17.20 15.14 -15.36
CA SER A 42 16.89 14.01 -16.24
C SER A 42 16.24 12.89 -15.43
N SER A 43 15.67 11.89 -16.10
CA SER A 43 15.14 10.68 -15.46
C SER A 43 16.25 9.93 -14.71
N PRO A 44 16.02 9.52 -13.44
CA PRO A 44 16.96 8.68 -12.70
C PRO A 44 17.16 7.31 -13.36
N THR A 45 18.38 6.79 -13.30
CA THR A 45 18.76 5.52 -13.94
C THR A 45 19.31 4.48 -12.97
N ARG A 46 19.65 4.90 -11.75
CA ARG A 46 20.24 4.04 -10.72
C ARG A 46 19.52 4.32 -9.40
N VAL A 47 18.54 3.49 -9.09
CA VAL A 47 17.66 3.68 -7.93
C VAL A 47 17.93 2.61 -6.89
N VAL A 48 17.99 3.00 -5.63
CA VAL A 48 17.88 2.09 -4.49
C VAL A 48 16.53 2.32 -3.81
N THR A 49 15.79 1.25 -3.55
CA THR A 49 14.52 1.29 -2.82
C THR A 49 14.71 0.78 -1.40
N ILE A 50 14.28 1.57 -0.42
CA ILE A 50 14.26 1.23 1.01
C ILE A 50 12.79 1.11 1.43
N GLY A 51 12.21 -0.05 1.14
CA GLY A 51 10.80 -0.36 1.30
C GLY A 51 10.29 -1.23 0.17
N GLN A 52 9.54 -2.27 0.54
CA GLN A 52 8.99 -3.20 -0.44
C GLN A 52 7.95 -2.51 -1.34
N HIS A 53 7.16 -1.58 -0.79
CA HIS A 53 6.19 -0.81 -1.57
C HIS A 53 6.87 -0.02 -2.70
N GLU A 54 7.98 0.67 -2.41
CA GLU A 54 8.74 1.44 -3.41
C GLU A 54 9.24 0.54 -4.55
N THR A 55 9.70 -0.66 -4.17
CA THR A 55 10.12 -1.65 -5.16
C THR A 55 8.95 -2.08 -6.04
N GLU A 56 7.82 -2.43 -5.44
CA GLU A 56 6.62 -2.87 -6.16
C GLU A 56 6.05 -1.77 -7.06
N LEU A 57 6.11 -0.52 -6.61
CA LEU A 57 5.67 0.62 -7.42
C LEU A 57 6.54 0.79 -8.67
N LEU A 58 7.87 0.74 -8.52
CA LEU A 58 8.76 0.81 -9.68
C LEU A 58 8.57 -0.36 -10.64
N LEU A 59 8.36 -1.58 -10.12
CA LEU A 59 8.04 -2.75 -10.95
C LEU A 59 6.71 -2.57 -11.69
N ALA A 60 5.68 -2.10 -11.01
CA ALA A 60 4.37 -1.82 -11.62
C ALA A 60 4.43 -0.73 -12.70
N LEU A 61 5.38 0.20 -12.59
CA LEU A 61 5.68 1.20 -13.61
C LEU A 61 6.63 0.68 -14.72
N GLY A 62 7.10 -0.59 -14.66
CA GLY A 62 8.01 -1.19 -15.64
C GLY A 62 9.41 -0.59 -15.61
N LEU A 63 9.90 -0.28 -14.40
CA LEU A 63 11.20 0.37 -14.14
C LEU A 63 12.20 -0.58 -13.48
N GLU A 64 12.05 -1.89 -13.62
CA GLU A 64 12.92 -2.91 -13.04
C GLU A 64 14.41 -2.69 -13.36
N LYS A 65 14.72 -2.18 -14.56
CA LYS A 65 16.09 -1.91 -15.03
C LYS A 65 16.77 -0.73 -14.31
N ASN A 66 15.96 0.15 -13.70
CA ASN A 66 16.48 1.29 -12.95
C ASN A 66 16.87 0.88 -11.52
N ILE A 67 16.34 -0.24 -10.98
CA ILE A 67 16.58 -0.68 -9.62
C ILE A 67 17.96 -1.32 -9.50
N ARG A 68 18.84 -0.73 -8.68
CA ARG A 68 20.21 -1.24 -8.39
C ARG A 68 20.27 -2.05 -7.12
N GLY A 69 19.31 -1.87 -6.24
CA GLY A 69 19.18 -2.61 -5.00
C GLY A 69 17.87 -2.30 -4.28
N THR A 70 17.43 -3.24 -3.48
CA THR A 70 16.21 -3.13 -2.67
C THR A 70 16.46 -3.62 -1.24
N SER A 71 15.67 -3.15 -0.29
CA SER A 71 15.75 -3.54 1.11
C SER A 71 14.40 -3.37 1.81
N VAL A 72 14.33 -3.70 3.09
CA VAL A 72 13.09 -3.67 3.90
C VAL A 72 12.03 -4.57 3.25
N TRP A 73 12.32 -5.88 3.27
CA TRP A 73 11.54 -6.87 2.54
C TRP A 73 10.77 -7.78 3.49
N PHE A 74 9.44 -7.82 3.39
CA PHE A 74 8.58 -8.50 4.37
C PHE A 74 7.83 -9.71 3.80
N SER A 75 7.52 -9.73 2.51
CA SER A 75 6.69 -10.75 1.90
C SER A 75 7.07 -11.01 0.45
N LYS A 76 6.51 -12.07 -0.13
CA LYS A 76 6.63 -12.34 -1.57
C LYS A 76 6.03 -11.21 -2.39
N LEU A 77 6.56 -11.03 -3.59
CA LEU A 77 5.96 -10.15 -4.57
C LEU A 77 4.58 -10.67 -4.99
N PRO A 78 3.66 -9.77 -5.38
CA PRO A 78 2.47 -10.16 -6.10
C PRO A 78 2.82 -10.97 -7.35
N PRO A 79 1.99 -11.96 -7.76
CA PRO A 79 2.30 -12.85 -8.88
C PRO A 79 2.59 -12.12 -10.20
N ASP A 80 1.96 -10.99 -10.44
CA ASP A 80 2.15 -10.12 -11.61
C ASP A 80 3.48 -9.37 -11.62
N LEU A 81 4.16 -9.25 -10.47
CA LEU A 81 5.46 -8.59 -10.33
C LEU A 81 6.62 -9.58 -10.07
N GLU A 82 6.31 -10.86 -9.87
CA GLU A 82 7.33 -11.88 -9.51
C GLU A 82 8.43 -12.03 -10.57
N LYS A 83 8.04 -12.01 -11.84
CA LYS A 83 8.96 -12.24 -12.95
C LYS A 83 10.02 -11.14 -13.02
N GLU A 84 9.61 -9.89 -12.97
CA GLU A 84 10.46 -8.70 -13.06
C GLU A 84 11.28 -8.50 -11.78
N GLY A 85 10.71 -8.85 -10.63
CA GLY A 85 11.38 -8.69 -9.32
C GLY A 85 12.34 -9.82 -8.94
N ARG A 86 12.31 -10.97 -9.63
CA ARG A 86 13.09 -12.17 -9.27
C ARG A 86 14.60 -11.95 -9.23
N SER A 87 15.12 -11.08 -10.09
CA SER A 87 16.56 -10.84 -10.23
C SER A 87 17.04 -9.63 -9.44
N LEU A 88 16.19 -8.95 -8.68
CA LEU A 88 16.57 -7.76 -7.94
C LEU A 88 17.56 -8.10 -6.83
N LYS A 89 18.62 -7.28 -6.75
CA LYS A 89 19.63 -7.38 -5.69
C LYS A 89 19.03 -6.92 -4.36
N ARG A 90 18.92 -7.80 -3.39
CA ARG A 90 18.52 -7.46 -2.04
C ARG A 90 19.75 -7.05 -1.24
N LEU A 91 19.76 -5.81 -0.74
CA LEU A 91 20.84 -5.26 0.08
C LEU A 91 20.71 -5.70 1.54
N ALA A 92 19.50 -5.74 2.05
CA ALA A 92 19.17 -6.21 3.39
C ALA A 92 17.68 -6.61 3.45
N ASP A 93 17.33 -7.49 4.41
CA ASP A 93 15.92 -7.79 4.71
C ASP A 93 15.28 -6.72 5.60
N ASN A 94 16.07 -6.03 6.41
CA ASN A 94 15.70 -4.85 7.20
C ASN A 94 16.30 -3.58 6.58
N ALA A 95 16.44 -2.50 7.37
CA ALA A 95 17.16 -1.31 6.97
C ALA A 95 18.60 -1.67 6.56
N PRO A 96 19.06 -1.20 5.38
CA PRO A 96 20.43 -1.44 4.92
C PRO A 96 21.40 -0.49 5.61
N GLY A 97 22.68 -0.86 5.70
CA GLY A 97 23.71 0.11 6.07
C GLY A 97 23.90 1.18 4.96
N PHE A 98 24.26 2.39 5.35
CA PHE A 98 24.48 3.52 4.43
C PHE A 98 25.48 3.18 3.33
N GLU A 99 26.60 2.52 3.70
CA GLU A 99 27.66 2.12 2.77
C GLU A 99 27.13 1.12 1.73
N ALA A 100 26.24 0.21 2.13
CA ALA A 100 25.63 -0.75 1.21
C ALA A 100 24.75 -0.06 0.15
N VAL A 101 24.06 1.01 0.54
CA VAL A 101 23.28 1.86 -0.37
C VAL A 101 24.21 2.66 -1.27
N ALA A 102 25.18 3.38 -0.70
CA ALA A 102 26.11 4.23 -1.44
C ALA A 102 26.96 3.43 -2.46
N ALA A 103 27.33 2.19 -2.12
CA ALA A 103 28.07 1.29 -3.01
C ALA A 103 27.31 0.91 -4.30
N GLN A 104 25.98 1.12 -4.36
CA GLN A 104 25.21 0.95 -5.60
C GLN A 104 25.32 2.17 -6.52
N ASN A 105 26.00 3.23 -6.07
CA ASN A 105 26.16 4.50 -6.79
C ASN A 105 24.81 5.03 -7.33
N PRO A 106 23.77 5.15 -6.46
CA PRO A 106 22.45 5.57 -6.90
C PRO A 106 22.43 7.07 -7.26
N ASP A 107 21.53 7.45 -8.16
CA ASP A 107 21.16 8.84 -8.42
C ASP A 107 19.86 9.21 -7.67
N LEU A 108 19.12 8.19 -7.18
CA LEU A 108 17.92 8.37 -6.38
C LEU A 108 17.77 7.24 -5.36
N VAL A 109 17.41 7.58 -4.13
CA VAL A 109 16.96 6.67 -3.08
C VAL A 109 15.48 6.92 -2.79
N LEU A 110 14.65 5.89 -2.91
CA LEU A 110 13.24 5.90 -2.53
C LEU A 110 13.08 5.23 -1.18
N ALA A 111 12.36 5.84 -0.25
CA ALA A 111 12.11 5.30 1.08
C ALA A 111 10.61 5.26 1.39
N GLN A 112 10.10 4.08 1.73
CA GLN A 112 8.71 3.89 2.14
C GLN A 112 8.41 4.59 3.45
N TYR A 113 9.38 4.60 4.38
CA TYR A 113 9.21 5.15 5.72
C TYR A 113 10.19 6.28 5.98
N SER A 114 9.69 7.35 6.58
CA SER A 114 10.45 8.56 6.86
C SER A 114 11.61 8.35 7.84
N TRP A 115 11.50 7.37 8.76
CA TRP A 115 12.59 7.08 9.71
C TRP A 115 13.86 6.55 9.05
N HIS A 116 13.79 5.98 7.84
CA HIS A 116 15.00 5.47 7.15
C HIS A 116 15.90 6.60 6.65
N VAL A 117 15.31 7.66 6.07
CA VAL A 117 16.07 8.73 5.42
C VAL A 117 15.67 10.13 5.89
N GLY A 118 14.69 10.24 6.78
CA GLY A 118 14.25 11.49 7.41
C GLY A 118 15.20 11.91 8.55
N PRO A 119 14.72 12.74 9.49
CA PRO A 119 15.55 13.26 10.59
C PRO A 119 16.17 12.19 11.49
N GLN A 120 15.49 11.04 11.68
CA GLN A 120 16.00 9.90 12.45
C GLN A 120 17.20 9.26 11.78
N GLY A 121 17.18 9.17 10.43
CA GLY A 121 18.27 8.69 9.62
C GLY A 121 18.75 7.28 9.97
N GLU A 122 17.83 6.32 10.14
CA GLU A 122 18.20 4.93 10.46
C GLU A 122 19.22 4.37 9.45
N VAL A 123 19.09 4.73 8.18
CA VAL A 123 20.06 4.44 7.13
C VAL A 123 21.02 5.61 6.96
N ALA A 124 20.49 6.79 6.67
CA ALA A 124 21.16 8.08 6.64
C ALA A 124 20.14 9.21 6.48
N THR A 125 20.45 10.42 6.86
CA THR A 125 19.58 11.57 6.62
C THR A 125 19.60 12.00 5.14
N ARG A 126 18.55 12.70 4.69
CA ARG A 126 18.50 13.31 3.34
C ARG A 126 19.71 14.19 3.06
N ALA A 127 20.15 14.98 4.06
CA ALA A 127 21.34 15.82 3.93
C ALA A 127 22.63 15.03 3.71
N GLN A 128 22.78 13.86 4.33
CA GLN A 128 23.94 12.99 4.10
C GLN A 128 23.95 12.39 2.68
N PHE A 129 22.79 12.01 2.16
CA PHE A 129 22.67 11.58 0.76
C PHE A 129 22.97 12.73 -0.21
N GLU A 130 22.47 13.93 0.05
CA GLU A 130 22.71 15.13 -0.78
C GLU A 130 24.20 15.48 -0.87
N GLN A 131 24.97 15.33 0.22
CA GLN A 131 26.43 15.53 0.21
C GLN A 131 27.15 14.62 -0.78
N LEU A 132 26.56 13.48 -1.12
CA LEU A 132 27.06 12.54 -2.15
C LEU A 132 26.43 12.79 -3.53
N GLY A 133 25.60 13.84 -3.68
CA GLY A 133 24.85 14.11 -4.91
C GLY A 133 23.71 13.11 -5.17
N ILE A 134 23.29 12.38 -4.15
CA ILE A 134 22.21 11.39 -4.24
C ILE A 134 20.90 12.06 -3.82
N LYS A 135 19.90 12.04 -4.69
CA LYS A 135 18.56 12.52 -4.38
C LYS A 135 17.79 11.51 -3.52
N THR A 136 16.84 12.02 -2.75
CA THR A 136 16.01 11.18 -1.89
C THR A 136 14.54 11.48 -2.09
N TRP A 137 13.72 10.45 -1.98
CA TRP A 137 12.27 10.52 -2.02
C TRP A 137 11.69 9.72 -0.85
N ILE A 138 10.68 10.25 -0.19
CA ILE A 138 9.94 9.56 0.87
C ILE A 138 8.49 9.42 0.42
N SER A 139 7.87 8.26 0.65
CA SER A 139 6.45 8.08 0.35
C SER A 139 5.60 9.18 1.00
N PRO A 140 4.78 9.92 0.23
CA PRO A 140 3.86 10.93 0.77
C PRO A 140 2.95 10.37 1.85
N ALA A 141 2.61 9.09 1.77
CA ALA A 141 1.78 8.39 2.75
C ALA A 141 2.42 8.28 4.14
N ASP A 142 3.74 8.43 4.25
CA ASP A 142 4.46 8.33 5.53
C ASP A 142 4.90 9.70 6.10
N CYS A 143 4.86 10.75 5.33
CA CYS A 143 5.23 12.09 5.81
C CYS A 143 4.09 13.09 5.85
N LEU A 144 3.05 12.92 5.03
CA LEU A 144 1.92 13.84 4.99
C LEU A 144 0.82 13.39 5.95
N GLY A 145 0.35 14.32 6.79
CA GLY A 145 -0.73 14.05 7.72
C GLY A 145 -0.41 13.02 8.80
N LYS A 146 0.87 12.81 9.11
CA LYS A 146 1.37 11.86 10.11
C LYS A 146 2.44 12.52 10.97
N SER A 147 2.47 12.20 12.25
CA SER A 147 3.51 12.64 13.16
C SER A 147 3.94 11.50 14.10
N VAL A 148 5.22 11.46 14.41
CA VAL A 148 5.79 10.60 15.46
C VAL A 148 6.23 11.53 16.59
N THR A 149 5.69 11.32 17.78
CA THR A 149 5.98 12.12 18.97
C THR A 149 6.29 11.19 20.14
N ASP A 150 6.80 11.74 21.23
CA ASP A 150 7.07 10.99 22.46
C ASP A 150 5.79 10.37 23.07
N SER A 151 4.62 10.89 22.71
CA SER A 151 3.31 10.39 23.17
C SER A 151 2.65 9.38 22.23
N SER A 152 3.19 9.17 21.04
CA SER A 152 2.74 8.15 20.10
C SER A 152 3.65 6.92 20.13
N ASN A 153 3.17 5.75 19.66
CA ASN A 153 4.06 4.63 19.41
C ASN A 153 5.00 4.94 18.22
N GLY A 154 5.99 4.07 17.96
CA GLY A 154 7.00 4.29 16.91
C GLY A 154 6.41 4.41 15.50
N ASP A 155 5.20 3.89 15.26
CA ASP A 155 4.51 4.00 13.98
C ASP A 155 3.83 5.36 13.81
N GLY A 156 3.64 6.13 14.90
CA GLY A 156 3.08 7.47 14.88
C GLY A 156 1.56 7.53 14.92
N ALA A 157 1.06 8.76 14.86
CA ALA A 157 -0.36 9.08 14.83
C ALA A 157 -0.69 9.95 13.62
N ARG A 158 -1.90 9.79 13.09
CA ARG A 158 -2.39 10.59 11.97
C ARG A 158 -2.99 11.91 12.48
N THR A 159 -2.55 13.00 11.88
CA THR A 159 -3.17 14.34 12.06
C THR A 159 -4.28 14.56 11.03
N THR A 160 -4.21 13.85 9.92
CA THR A 160 -5.27 13.73 8.90
C THR A 160 -5.42 12.25 8.53
N PRO A 161 -6.67 11.75 8.35
CA PRO A 161 -6.88 10.37 7.96
C PRO A 161 -6.17 10.03 6.65
N TYR A 162 -5.58 8.84 6.60
CA TYR A 162 -5.01 8.28 5.38
C TYR A 162 -6.09 8.11 4.31
N THR A 163 -5.73 8.44 3.07
CA THR A 163 -6.47 8.06 1.87
C THR A 163 -5.52 7.49 0.83
N LEU A 164 -6.05 6.69 -0.10
CA LEU A 164 -5.25 6.14 -1.19
C LEU A 164 -4.72 7.25 -2.14
N ASP A 165 -5.22 8.47 -2.02
CA ASP A 165 -4.75 9.61 -2.81
C ASP A 165 -3.26 9.91 -2.58
N TYR A 166 -2.71 9.58 -1.39
CA TYR A 166 -1.26 9.66 -1.15
C TYR A 166 -0.48 8.70 -2.06
N ILE A 167 -0.99 7.48 -2.26
CA ILE A 167 -0.39 6.51 -3.18
C ILE A 167 -0.58 6.96 -4.64
N PHE A 168 -1.73 7.51 -4.99
CA PHE A 168 -1.96 8.07 -6.31
C PHE A 168 -1.06 9.29 -6.59
N GLN A 169 -0.85 10.16 -5.58
CA GLN A 169 0.13 11.23 -5.67
C GLN A 169 1.53 10.69 -5.97
N GLU A 170 1.96 9.67 -5.22
CA GLU A 170 3.26 9.02 -5.42
C GLU A 170 3.40 8.42 -6.82
N ILE A 171 2.37 7.72 -7.32
CA ILE A 171 2.35 7.18 -8.69
C ILE A 171 2.54 8.31 -9.71
N ARG A 172 1.80 9.43 -9.57
CA ARG A 172 1.90 10.58 -10.50
C ARG A 172 3.28 11.20 -10.48
N GLU A 173 3.80 11.47 -9.30
CA GLU A 173 5.08 12.16 -9.12
C GLU A 173 6.24 11.29 -9.58
N LEU A 174 6.30 10.01 -9.16
CA LEU A 174 7.35 9.10 -9.61
C LEU A 174 7.24 8.82 -11.11
N SER A 175 6.04 8.61 -11.65
CA SER A 175 5.91 8.42 -13.10
C SER A 175 6.34 9.64 -13.92
N ALA A 176 6.15 10.86 -13.39
CA ALA A 176 6.68 12.08 -13.99
C ALA A 176 8.21 12.16 -13.87
N ILE A 177 8.78 11.88 -12.67
CA ILE A 177 10.24 11.84 -12.45
C ILE A 177 10.92 10.86 -13.41
N PHE A 178 10.30 9.70 -13.66
CA PHE A 178 10.85 8.67 -14.55
C PHE A 178 10.43 8.79 -16.02
N ASN A 179 9.70 9.85 -16.39
CA ASN A 179 9.18 10.05 -17.76
C ASN A 179 8.33 8.88 -18.28
N VAL A 180 7.46 8.35 -17.42
CA VAL A 180 6.53 7.26 -17.72
C VAL A 180 5.09 7.58 -17.29
N SER A 181 4.68 8.85 -17.41
CA SER A 181 3.39 9.37 -16.92
C SER A 181 2.18 8.59 -17.43
N ASP A 182 2.21 8.07 -18.64
CA ASP A 182 1.10 7.27 -19.20
C ASP A 182 0.97 5.91 -18.48
N ARG A 183 2.11 5.30 -18.04
CA ARG A 183 2.08 4.10 -17.21
C ARG A 183 1.50 4.40 -15.83
N GLY A 184 1.83 5.58 -15.25
CA GLY A 184 1.25 6.06 -14.00
C GLY A 184 -0.27 6.21 -14.11
N LYS A 185 -0.77 6.90 -15.12
CA LYS A 185 -2.21 7.05 -15.41
C LYS A 185 -2.92 5.69 -15.54
N GLN A 186 -2.30 4.75 -16.27
CA GLN A 186 -2.86 3.41 -16.42
C GLN A 186 -2.87 2.62 -15.10
N LEU A 187 -1.84 2.73 -14.29
CA LEU A 187 -1.78 2.09 -12.97
C LEU A 187 -2.86 2.64 -12.04
N GLU A 188 -2.99 3.98 -11.93
CA GLU A 188 -4.06 4.61 -11.14
C GLU A 188 -5.45 4.14 -11.58
N LYS A 189 -5.69 4.11 -12.90
CA LYS A 189 -6.96 3.64 -13.44
C LYS A 189 -7.23 2.18 -13.05
N THR A 190 -6.24 1.32 -13.20
CA THR A 190 -6.36 -0.11 -12.85
C THR A 190 -6.71 -0.29 -11.36
N LEU A 191 -6.02 0.43 -10.46
CA LEU A 191 -6.30 0.39 -9.03
C LEU A 191 -7.69 0.93 -8.71
N SER A 192 -8.10 2.03 -9.33
CA SER A 192 -9.43 2.63 -9.15
C SER A 192 -10.54 1.70 -9.62
N ASP A 193 -10.39 1.05 -10.77
CA ASP A 193 -11.36 0.08 -11.31
C ASP A 193 -11.52 -1.13 -10.37
N ARG A 194 -10.42 -1.65 -9.81
CA ARG A 194 -10.43 -2.74 -8.83
C ARG A 194 -11.19 -2.37 -7.55
N ILE A 195 -10.95 -1.15 -7.03
CA ILE A 195 -11.68 -0.63 -5.86
C ILE A 195 -13.16 -0.50 -6.16
N ALA A 196 -13.51 0.06 -7.32
CA ALA A 196 -14.90 0.22 -7.73
C ALA A 196 -15.62 -1.14 -7.82
N ALA A 197 -14.98 -2.14 -8.40
CA ALA A 197 -15.51 -3.51 -8.48
C ALA A 197 -15.71 -4.13 -7.09
N ALA A 198 -14.75 -3.96 -6.17
CA ALA A 198 -14.87 -4.46 -4.81
C ALA A 198 -16.02 -3.76 -4.03
N ARG A 199 -16.18 -2.44 -4.20
CA ARG A 199 -17.30 -1.68 -3.61
C ARG A 199 -18.66 -2.14 -4.12
N GLN A 200 -18.78 -2.46 -5.42
CA GLN A 200 -20.02 -2.99 -5.99
C GLN A 200 -20.43 -4.31 -5.35
N GLN A 201 -19.48 -5.17 -4.95
CA GLN A 201 -19.78 -6.44 -4.31
C GLN A 201 -20.43 -6.29 -2.94
N VAL A 202 -20.22 -5.17 -2.25
CA VAL A 202 -20.72 -4.92 -0.88
C VAL A 202 -21.84 -3.87 -0.85
N SER A 203 -22.36 -3.44 -2.00
CA SER A 203 -23.38 -2.37 -2.11
C SER A 203 -24.80 -2.77 -1.66
N GLY A 204 -24.99 -3.95 -1.07
CA GLY A 204 -26.24 -4.36 -0.44
C GLY A 204 -26.49 -3.62 0.87
N ALA A 205 -27.64 -2.95 1.00
CA ALA A 205 -28.00 -2.18 2.19
C ALA A 205 -28.11 -3.08 3.42
N THR A 206 -27.15 -3.03 4.32
CA THR A 206 -27.32 -3.49 5.69
C THR A 206 -27.85 -2.32 6.53
N GLN A 207 -28.85 -2.56 7.41
CA GLN A 207 -29.40 -1.51 8.28
C GLN A 207 -28.37 -0.93 9.25
N LYS A 208 -27.29 -1.68 9.54
CA LYS A 208 -26.16 -1.24 10.36
C LYS A 208 -24.84 -1.66 9.70
N PRO A 209 -23.81 -0.80 9.75
CA PRO A 209 -22.47 -1.18 9.30
C PRO A 209 -21.95 -2.39 10.09
N LEU A 210 -21.34 -3.36 9.39
CA LEU A 210 -20.62 -4.45 10.04
C LEU A 210 -19.42 -3.88 10.81
N ARG A 211 -19.15 -4.43 11.99
CA ARG A 211 -18.06 -4.01 12.88
C ARG A 211 -16.84 -4.86 12.62
N ILE A 212 -15.70 -4.21 12.37
CA ILE A 212 -14.46 -4.86 11.99
C ILE A 212 -13.32 -4.47 12.92
N VAL A 213 -12.41 -5.41 13.18
CA VAL A 213 -11.13 -5.17 13.84
C VAL A 213 -10.00 -5.76 12.99
N TYR A 214 -8.86 -5.08 12.97
CA TYR A 214 -7.67 -5.52 12.23
C TYR A 214 -6.56 -5.85 13.24
N TRP A 215 -6.29 -7.13 13.43
CA TRP A 215 -5.22 -7.60 14.28
C TRP A 215 -3.92 -7.72 13.50
N PHE A 216 -3.02 -6.76 13.70
CA PHE A 216 -1.75 -6.72 13.00
C PHE A 216 -0.73 -7.67 13.64
N SER A 217 -0.33 -7.39 14.88
CA SER A 217 0.75 -8.13 15.55
C SER A 217 0.52 -8.25 17.05
N SER A 218 1.26 -9.14 17.69
CA SER A 218 1.31 -9.29 19.15
C SER A 218 2.67 -9.85 19.57
N SER A 219 3.30 -9.24 20.57
CA SER A 219 4.51 -9.82 21.17
C SER A 219 4.22 -11.14 21.90
N ARG A 220 3.00 -11.27 22.44
CA ARG A 220 2.46 -12.47 23.10
C ARG A 220 0.94 -12.49 22.96
N LEU A 221 0.33 -13.67 22.86
CA LEU A 221 -1.09 -13.83 22.62
C LEU A 221 -2.00 -13.27 23.72
N LYS A 222 -1.63 -13.44 24.98
CA LYS A 222 -2.38 -12.96 26.15
C LYS A 222 -2.06 -11.50 26.53
N GLY A 223 -1.20 -10.83 25.76
CA GLY A 223 -0.97 -9.39 25.90
C GLY A 223 -1.92 -8.61 25.00
N ASP A 224 -1.83 -7.30 25.12
CA ASP A 224 -2.62 -6.39 24.27
C ASP A 224 -2.11 -6.47 22.82
N PRO A 225 -2.95 -6.87 21.87
CA PRO A 225 -2.58 -6.90 20.47
C PRO A 225 -2.42 -5.49 19.91
N TRP A 226 -1.51 -5.32 18.95
CA TRP A 226 -1.49 -4.16 18.09
C TRP A 226 -2.56 -4.32 17.03
N VAL A 227 -3.54 -3.42 17.06
CA VAL A 227 -4.68 -3.39 16.16
C VAL A 227 -4.73 -2.05 15.43
N ALA A 228 -5.36 -2.02 14.26
CA ALA A 228 -5.40 -0.78 13.50
C ALA A 228 -6.31 0.27 14.13
N GLY A 229 -5.80 1.50 14.24
CA GLY A 229 -6.59 2.69 14.51
C GLY A 229 -7.49 3.07 13.34
N SER A 230 -8.29 4.12 13.53
CA SER A 230 -9.30 4.55 12.55
C SER A 230 -8.73 5.39 11.39
N ASP A 231 -7.55 5.95 11.53
CA ASP A 231 -7.04 6.95 10.60
C ASP A 231 -5.91 6.46 9.70
N GLY A 232 -5.38 5.26 9.91
CA GLY A 232 -4.43 4.59 9.02
C GLY A 232 -5.08 3.92 7.80
N ALA A 233 -4.29 3.16 7.04
CA ALA A 233 -4.77 2.47 5.85
C ALA A 233 -5.96 1.53 6.10
N PRO A 234 -6.04 0.76 7.21
CA PRO A 234 -7.23 -0.04 7.53
C PRO A 234 -8.48 0.80 7.81
N GLY A 235 -8.32 2.02 8.35
CA GLY A 235 -9.43 2.97 8.50
C GLY A 235 -10.00 3.40 7.14
N TRP A 236 -9.14 3.71 6.18
CA TRP A 236 -9.54 3.99 4.80
C TRP A 236 -10.22 2.78 4.14
N ILE A 237 -9.69 1.56 4.33
CA ILE A 237 -10.29 0.31 3.83
C ILE A 237 -11.70 0.16 4.39
N SER A 238 -11.88 0.35 5.70
CA SER A 238 -13.18 0.28 6.37
C SER A 238 -14.18 1.27 5.79
N LYS A 239 -13.77 2.53 5.64
CA LYS A 239 -14.59 3.59 5.04
C LYS A 239 -14.96 3.27 3.58
N THR A 240 -14.01 2.75 2.81
CA THR A 240 -14.20 2.37 1.41
C THR A 240 -15.26 1.27 1.25
N LEU A 241 -15.30 0.32 2.20
CA LEU A 241 -16.23 -0.81 2.21
C LEU A 241 -17.52 -0.57 3.02
N GLY A 242 -17.67 0.60 3.63
CA GLY A 242 -18.85 0.93 4.44
C GLY A 242 -18.97 0.10 5.73
N VAL A 243 -17.84 -0.33 6.31
CA VAL A 243 -17.79 -1.04 7.61
C VAL A 243 -17.20 -0.14 8.69
N GLU A 244 -17.49 -0.47 9.95
CA GLU A 244 -17.04 0.30 11.10
C GLU A 244 -15.82 -0.34 11.76
N ASN A 245 -14.62 0.29 11.66
CA ASN A 245 -13.50 -0.10 12.51
C ASN A 245 -13.84 0.23 13.97
N ILE A 246 -13.78 -0.78 14.85
CA ILE A 246 -14.16 -0.63 16.27
C ILE A 246 -13.14 0.17 17.09
N VAL A 247 -11.92 0.34 16.59
CA VAL A 247 -10.83 1.04 17.27
C VAL A 247 -10.77 2.49 16.80
N LYS A 248 -11.16 3.42 17.65
CA LYS A 248 -11.25 4.87 17.35
C LYS A 248 -9.99 5.62 17.82
N SER A 249 -8.82 5.17 17.38
CA SER A 249 -7.54 5.81 17.69
C SER A 249 -6.97 6.51 16.46
N HIS A 250 -6.29 7.62 16.67
CA HIS A 250 -5.48 8.30 15.65
C HIS A 250 -4.11 7.64 15.44
N GLU A 251 -3.65 6.82 16.40
CA GLU A 251 -2.45 6.00 16.23
C GLU A 251 -2.69 4.96 15.14
N GLU A 252 -1.65 4.67 14.36
CA GLU A 252 -1.77 3.67 13.30
C GLU A 252 -1.99 2.26 13.86
N TRP A 253 -1.24 1.90 14.91
CA TRP A 253 -1.24 0.57 15.52
C TRP A 253 -1.28 0.65 17.06
N PRO A 254 -2.38 1.14 17.67
CA PRO A 254 -2.51 1.17 19.13
C PRO A 254 -2.57 -0.26 19.70
N ALA A 255 -2.08 -0.41 20.94
CA ALA A 255 -2.31 -1.61 21.73
C ALA A 255 -3.68 -1.53 22.39
N VAL A 256 -4.51 -2.56 22.25
CA VAL A 256 -5.90 -2.59 22.77
C VAL A 256 -6.16 -3.94 23.42
N THR A 257 -6.74 -3.95 24.64
CA THR A 257 -7.01 -5.19 25.38
C THR A 257 -8.04 -6.10 24.68
N TRP A 258 -7.88 -7.40 24.83
CA TRP A 258 -8.83 -8.37 24.26
C TRP A 258 -10.24 -8.21 24.82
N GLU A 259 -10.39 -7.78 26.08
CA GLU A 259 -11.66 -7.48 26.72
C GLU A 259 -12.39 -6.33 26.02
N HIS A 260 -11.67 -5.26 25.70
CA HIS A 260 -12.23 -4.13 24.95
C HIS A 260 -12.68 -4.53 23.54
N ILE A 261 -11.85 -5.31 22.86
CA ILE A 261 -12.18 -5.86 21.54
C ILE A 261 -13.44 -6.73 21.62
N ALA A 262 -13.52 -7.63 22.61
CA ALA A 262 -14.66 -8.51 22.79
C ALA A 262 -15.95 -7.76 23.15
N GLN A 263 -15.88 -6.77 24.05
CA GLN A 263 -17.02 -5.90 24.40
C GLN A 263 -17.55 -5.15 23.18
N SER A 264 -16.67 -4.83 22.25
CA SER A 264 -17.02 -4.18 20.99
C SER A 264 -17.74 -5.11 20.00
N LYS A 265 -17.81 -6.42 20.25
CA LYS A 265 -18.54 -7.42 19.45
C LYS A 265 -18.29 -7.30 17.96
N PRO A 266 -17.05 -7.47 17.47
CA PRO A 266 -16.76 -7.39 16.04
C PRO A 266 -17.49 -8.49 15.26
N ASP A 267 -18.00 -8.15 14.08
CA ASP A 267 -18.62 -9.08 13.13
C ASP A 267 -17.56 -9.75 12.25
N ILE A 268 -16.43 -9.08 12.06
CA ILE A 268 -15.30 -9.52 11.24
C ILE A 268 -13.99 -9.25 11.99
N ILE A 269 -13.09 -10.24 12.01
CA ILE A 269 -11.70 -10.08 12.43
C ILE A 269 -10.80 -10.26 11.22
N VAL A 270 -10.00 -9.24 10.91
CA VAL A 270 -8.92 -9.33 9.93
C VAL A 270 -7.62 -9.66 10.65
N ILE A 271 -6.93 -10.71 10.21
CA ILE A 271 -5.63 -11.12 10.74
C ILE A 271 -4.57 -10.80 9.69
N ALA A 272 -3.58 -10.02 10.07
CA ALA A 272 -2.38 -9.82 9.26
C ALA A 272 -1.57 -11.12 9.20
N SER A 273 -1.25 -11.58 7.99
CA SER A 273 -0.29 -12.66 7.75
C SER A 273 1.09 -12.08 7.43
N MET A 274 2.11 -12.64 8.06
CA MET A 274 3.50 -12.22 7.90
C MET A 274 4.35 -13.42 7.49
N GLU A 275 5.01 -13.36 6.34
CA GLU A 275 5.97 -14.39 5.95
C GLU A 275 7.23 -14.29 6.79
N ARG A 276 7.70 -13.07 7.04
CA ARG A 276 8.77 -12.75 7.96
C ARG A 276 8.19 -12.06 9.18
N ARG A 277 8.19 -12.74 10.30
CA ARG A 277 7.60 -12.27 11.56
C ARG A 277 8.64 -12.18 12.67
N LEU A 278 8.50 -11.17 13.50
CA LEU A 278 9.34 -10.98 14.69
C LEU A 278 8.90 -11.90 15.84
N TYR A 279 7.59 -12.10 15.98
CA TYR A 279 7.02 -12.83 17.11
C TYR A 279 6.38 -14.14 16.65
N PRO A 280 6.62 -15.27 17.35
CA PRO A 280 5.89 -16.52 17.09
C PRO A 280 4.37 -16.39 17.20
N ALA A 281 3.88 -15.44 18.04
CA ALA A 281 2.47 -15.11 18.17
C ALA A 281 1.82 -14.60 16.87
N ASP A 282 2.61 -14.14 15.90
CA ASP A 282 2.12 -13.62 14.62
C ASP A 282 1.88 -14.71 13.56
N GLU A 283 2.18 -15.98 13.88
CA GLU A 283 1.78 -17.08 13.02
C GLU A 283 0.26 -17.17 12.92
N VAL A 284 -0.28 -17.21 11.70
CA VAL A 284 -1.73 -17.20 11.45
C VAL A 284 -2.44 -18.36 12.14
N SER A 285 -1.86 -19.57 12.12
CA SER A 285 -2.42 -20.73 12.81
C SER A 285 -2.46 -20.54 14.32
N VAL A 286 -1.45 -19.91 14.88
CA VAL A 286 -1.36 -19.60 16.33
C VAL A 286 -2.40 -18.54 16.71
N LYS A 287 -2.54 -17.47 15.93
CA LYS A 287 -3.58 -16.46 16.11
C LYS A 287 -5.00 -17.07 16.06
N LYS A 288 -5.27 -17.92 15.06
CA LYS A 288 -6.58 -18.59 14.93
C LYS A 288 -6.88 -19.51 16.11
N THR A 289 -5.90 -20.32 16.52
CA THR A 289 -6.04 -21.22 17.67
C THR A 289 -6.30 -20.45 18.95
N PHE A 290 -5.61 -19.32 19.15
CA PHE A 290 -5.87 -18.45 20.30
C PHE A 290 -7.30 -17.91 20.30
N LEU A 291 -7.76 -17.32 19.19
CA LEU A 291 -9.14 -16.80 19.09
C LEU A 291 -10.20 -17.85 19.42
N GLN A 292 -9.99 -19.10 19.05
CA GLN A 292 -10.94 -20.20 19.27
C GLN A 292 -10.95 -20.75 20.70
N ASN A 293 -9.82 -20.67 21.42
CA ASN A 293 -9.65 -21.33 22.71
C ASN A 293 -9.64 -20.39 23.91
N ASP A 294 -9.28 -19.12 23.72
CA ASP A 294 -9.26 -18.15 24.82
C ASP A 294 -10.69 -17.83 25.29
N PRO A 295 -10.94 -17.80 26.62
CA PRO A 295 -12.29 -17.61 27.17
C PRO A 295 -12.96 -16.30 26.76
N VAL A 296 -12.21 -15.24 26.49
CA VAL A 296 -12.72 -13.92 26.10
C VAL A 296 -12.96 -13.88 24.59
N THR A 297 -11.97 -14.27 23.80
CA THR A 297 -12.03 -14.09 22.35
C THR A 297 -12.98 -15.07 21.66
N ARG A 298 -13.13 -16.31 22.15
CA ARG A 298 -14.03 -17.31 21.57
C ARG A 298 -15.51 -16.89 21.61
N GLU A 299 -15.86 -15.96 22.52
CA GLU A 299 -17.24 -15.47 22.66
C GLU A 299 -17.59 -14.37 21.64
N MET A 300 -16.62 -13.81 20.93
CA MET A 300 -16.86 -12.79 19.89
C MET A 300 -17.73 -13.33 18.74
N PRO A 301 -18.68 -12.55 18.22
CA PRO A 301 -19.50 -12.97 17.09
C PRO A 301 -18.69 -13.44 15.88
N ALA A 302 -17.64 -12.70 15.54
CA ALA A 302 -16.73 -13.04 14.44
C ALA A 302 -16.08 -14.41 14.60
N VAL A 303 -15.68 -14.79 15.83
CA VAL A 303 -15.02 -16.07 16.11
C VAL A 303 -16.03 -17.21 16.04
N LYS A 304 -17.20 -17.04 16.69
CA LYS A 304 -18.30 -18.05 16.68
C LYS A 304 -18.79 -18.37 15.28
N GLN A 305 -18.83 -17.37 14.40
CA GLN A 305 -19.33 -17.50 13.03
C GLN A 305 -18.21 -17.83 12.01
N GLY A 306 -16.95 -17.83 12.45
CA GLY A 306 -15.80 -18.08 11.58
C GLY A 306 -15.52 -16.92 10.60
N ASN A 307 -15.95 -15.70 10.92
CA ASN A 307 -15.77 -14.52 10.09
C ASN A 307 -14.35 -13.93 10.28
N ILE A 308 -13.34 -14.71 9.91
CA ILE A 308 -11.94 -14.37 10.02
C ILE A 308 -11.36 -14.24 8.61
N VAL A 309 -10.83 -13.06 8.29
CA VAL A 309 -10.20 -12.75 7.00
C VAL A 309 -8.69 -12.70 7.20
N ILE A 310 -7.93 -13.44 6.38
CA ILE A 310 -6.47 -13.36 6.38
C ILE A 310 -6.05 -12.40 5.27
N VAL A 311 -5.25 -11.41 5.64
CA VAL A 311 -4.76 -10.38 4.72
C VAL A 311 -3.25 -10.25 4.88
N PRO A 312 -2.46 -10.16 3.80
CA PRO A 312 -1.03 -9.89 3.93
C PRO A 312 -0.78 -8.60 4.72
N ALA A 313 0.16 -8.60 5.65
CA ALA A 313 0.48 -7.42 6.48
C ALA A 313 0.79 -6.18 5.63
N MET A 314 1.48 -6.35 4.49
CA MET A 314 1.78 -5.27 3.55
C MET A 314 0.52 -4.62 2.97
N SER A 315 -0.60 -5.35 2.89
CA SER A 315 -1.87 -4.82 2.39
C SER A 315 -2.62 -3.96 3.43
N LEU A 316 -2.13 -3.93 4.67
CA LEU A 316 -2.66 -3.11 5.77
C LEU A 316 -1.80 -1.89 6.08
N ASN A 317 -0.59 -1.79 5.52
CA ASN A 317 0.25 -0.59 5.56
C ASN A 317 0.01 0.24 4.29
N PRO A 318 0.27 1.57 4.31
CA PRO A 318 0.17 2.41 3.12
C PRO A 318 0.98 1.82 1.96
N SER A 319 0.30 1.36 0.90
CA SER A 319 0.92 0.71 -0.25
C SER A 319 -0.08 0.48 -1.39
N LEU A 320 0.41 0.12 -2.58
CA LEU A 320 -0.41 -0.37 -3.69
C LEU A 320 -1.30 -1.55 -3.27
N ARG A 321 -0.85 -2.35 -2.30
CA ARG A 321 -1.56 -3.54 -1.82
C ARG A 321 -2.79 -3.24 -0.97
N ASN A 322 -3.08 -1.98 -0.63
CA ASN A 322 -4.34 -1.64 0.04
C ASN A 322 -5.55 -2.08 -0.79
N VAL A 323 -5.43 -2.07 -2.12
CA VAL A 323 -6.46 -2.56 -3.04
C VAL A 323 -6.71 -4.06 -2.85
N GLU A 324 -5.65 -4.87 -2.64
CA GLU A 324 -5.78 -6.30 -2.33
C GLU A 324 -6.57 -6.53 -1.02
N ALA A 325 -6.29 -5.74 0.03
CA ALA A 325 -7.05 -5.82 1.28
C ALA A 325 -8.54 -5.47 1.06
N VAL A 326 -8.83 -4.43 0.28
CA VAL A 326 -10.22 -4.06 -0.09
C VAL A 326 -10.91 -5.22 -0.78
N GLU A 327 -10.27 -5.90 -1.74
CA GLU A 327 -10.83 -7.05 -2.46
C GLU A 327 -11.04 -8.27 -1.56
N LEU A 328 -10.08 -8.58 -0.67
CA LEU A 328 -10.18 -9.73 0.25
C LEU A 328 -11.34 -9.55 1.24
N ILE A 329 -11.43 -8.35 1.82
CA ILE A 329 -12.46 -8.04 2.83
C ILE A 329 -13.84 -7.90 2.18
N SER A 330 -13.94 -7.30 0.98
CA SER A 330 -15.23 -7.19 0.27
C SER A 330 -15.87 -8.55 -0.02
N ARG A 331 -15.06 -9.56 -0.39
CA ARG A 331 -15.55 -10.94 -0.59
C ARG A 331 -16.17 -11.52 0.69
N GLN A 332 -15.55 -11.28 1.86
CA GLN A 332 -16.10 -11.73 3.14
C GLN A 332 -17.41 -11.03 3.47
N ILE A 333 -17.46 -9.71 3.29
CA ILE A 333 -18.69 -8.93 3.52
C ILE A 333 -19.82 -9.42 2.63
N ALA A 334 -19.56 -9.61 1.34
CA ALA A 334 -20.55 -10.13 0.39
C ALA A 334 -21.04 -11.55 0.76
N ALA A 335 -20.17 -12.40 1.32
CA ALA A 335 -20.56 -13.72 1.81
C ALA A 335 -21.47 -13.65 3.06
N LEU A 336 -21.26 -12.66 3.94
CA LEU A 336 -22.12 -12.42 5.10
C LEU A 336 -23.49 -11.89 4.68
N GLN A 337 -23.54 -10.94 3.76
CA GLN A 337 -24.79 -10.37 3.25
C GLN A 337 -25.70 -11.40 2.58
N LYS A 338 -25.13 -12.46 1.98
CA LYS A 338 -25.92 -13.56 1.39
C LYS A 338 -26.52 -14.52 2.42
N LYS A 339 -26.05 -14.49 3.67
CA LYS A 339 -26.53 -15.36 4.76
C LYS A 339 -27.56 -14.68 5.65
N SER A 340 -27.70 -13.36 5.55
CA SER A 340 -28.67 -12.52 6.27
C SER A 340 -29.97 -12.44 5.49
#